data_7956d717ff16628c9d6efeea7a411929
#
_entry.id   7956d717ff16628c9d6efeea7a411929
#
_cell.length_a   1.000
_cell.length_b   1.000
_cell.length_c   1.000
_cell.angle_alpha   90.00
_cell.angle_beta   90.00
_cell.angle_gamma   90.00
#
_symmetry.space_group_name_H-M   'P 1'
#
loop_
_entity.id
_entity.type
_entity.pdbx_description
1 polymer ?
#
loop_
_entity_poly.entity_id
_entity_poly.type
_entity_poly.pdbx_seq_one_letter_code
_entity_poly.pdbx_strand_id
1 'polypeptide(L)'
;MSLFFVYLLGLHNSRYTIVQTFEQMNANLDKAYFISFCIEQYKNEKGISGSEAMALLSEYGVLEYLSEHWEILHTQSRQWIIEDIDEFIRTRKGE
;
A
#
# COMPACT_ATOMS: atom_id res chain seq x y z
N MET A 1 20.60 -22.71 -8.32
CA MET A 1 21.01 -23.10 -6.97
C MET A 1 19.96 -22.61 -5.99
N SER A 2 19.52 -23.48 -5.10
CA SER A 2 18.51 -23.10 -4.11
C SER A 2 19.14 -22.28 -2.98
N LEU A 3 18.33 -21.47 -2.32
CA LEU A 3 18.77 -20.72 -1.14
C LEU A 3 19.27 -21.66 -0.05
N PHE A 4 18.61 -22.80 0.09
CA PHE A 4 19.01 -23.81 1.05
C PHE A 4 20.43 -24.30 0.78
N PHE A 5 20.75 -24.54 -0.47
CA PHE A 5 22.07 -25.00 -0.88
C PHE A 5 23.14 -23.95 -0.55
N VAL A 6 22.82 -22.69 -0.81
CA VAL A 6 23.73 -21.59 -0.48
C VAL A 6 24.00 -21.52 1.02
N TYR A 7 22.98 -21.70 1.83
CA TYR A 7 23.12 -21.74 3.28
C TYR A 7 23.99 -22.91 3.72
N LEU A 8 23.71 -24.08 3.15
CA LEU A 8 24.42 -25.31 3.52
C LEU A 8 25.89 -25.19 3.26
N LEU A 9 26.29 -24.58 2.17
CA LEU A 9 27.68 -24.42 1.81
C LEU A 9 28.36 -23.27 2.55
N GLY A 10 27.64 -22.54 3.37
CA GLY A 10 28.22 -21.38 4.03
C GLY A 10 28.45 -20.22 3.07
N LEU A 11 27.98 -20.35 1.86
CA LEU A 11 28.08 -19.31 0.84
C LEU A 11 26.92 -18.36 0.95
N HIS A 12 26.18 -18.50 2.00
CA HIS A 12 25.11 -17.60 2.33
C HIS A 12 25.65 -16.19 2.28
N ASN A 13 25.09 -15.46 1.40
CA ASN A 13 25.58 -14.18 1.03
C ASN A 13 24.86 -13.13 1.85
N SER A 14 25.51 -12.58 2.85
CA SER A 14 24.98 -11.47 3.64
C SER A 14 24.56 -10.34 2.74
N ARG A 15 25.30 -10.12 1.67
CA ARG A 15 25.04 -9.10 0.69
C ARG A 15 23.68 -9.32 -0.01
N TYR A 16 23.40 -10.55 -0.39
CA TYR A 16 22.12 -10.90 -1.03
C TYR A 16 20.95 -10.66 -0.07
N THR A 17 21.11 -11.09 1.18
CA THR A 17 20.08 -10.92 2.20
C THR A 17 19.85 -9.44 2.48
N ILE A 18 20.91 -8.63 2.54
CA ILE A 18 20.82 -7.19 2.77
C ILE A 18 20.09 -6.53 1.62
N VAL A 19 20.42 -6.89 0.37
CA VAL A 19 19.76 -6.32 -0.82
C VAL A 19 18.27 -6.61 -0.79
N GLN A 20 17.87 -7.84 -0.48
CA GLN A 20 16.45 -8.19 -0.38
C GLN A 20 15.75 -7.40 0.72
N THR A 21 16.43 -7.19 1.84
CA THR A 21 15.87 -6.40 2.94
C THR A 21 15.64 -4.96 2.51
N PHE A 22 16.61 -4.36 1.82
CA PHE A 22 16.48 -2.99 1.31
C PHE A 22 15.35 -2.87 0.29
N GLU A 23 15.24 -3.84 -0.62
CA GLU A 23 14.16 -3.85 -1.60
C GLU A 23 12.80 -3.93 -0.93
N GLN A 24 12.67 -4.77 0.09
CA GLN A 24 11.42 -4.90 0.84
C GLN A 24 11.10 -3.62 1.61
N MET A 25 12.08 -3.00 2.22
CA MET A 25 11.91 -1.73 2.93
C MET A 25 11.47 -0.63 1.98
N ASN A 26 12.10 -0.53 0.82
CA ASN A 26 11.74 0.46 -0.18
C ASN A 26 10.29 0.25 -0.66
N ALA A 27 9.90 -0.99 -0.91
CA ALA A 27 8.53 -1.31 -1.32
C ALA A 27 7.53 -0.93 -0.23
N ASN A 28 7.87 -1.17 1.04
CA ASN A 28 7.02 -0.81 2.16
C ASN A 28 6.90 0.70 2.32
N LEU A 29 7.99 1.44 2.11
CA LEU A 29 7.98 2.90 2.15
C LEU A 29 7.14 3.46 1.01
N ASP A 30 7.27 2.90 -0.19
CA ASP A 30 6.47 3.33 -1.34
C ASP A 30 4.99 3.16 -1.07
N LYS A 31 4.60 2.02 -0.50
CA LYS A 31 3.21 1.77 -0.11
C LYS A 31 2.73 2.76 0.94
N ALA A 32 3.57 3.04 1.94
CA ALA A 32 3.23 3.97 3.01
C ALA A 32 3.03 5.38 2.46
N TYR A 33 3.90 5.83 1.57
CA TYR A 33 3.76 7.13 0.91
C TYR A 33 2.49 7.19 0.07
N PHE A 34 2.22 6.13 -0.68
CA PHE A 34 1.01 6.07 -1.50
C PHE A 34 -0.25 6.13 -0.65
N ILE A 35 -0.30 5.35 0.42
CA ILE A 35 -1.45 5.33 1.32
C ILE A 35 -1.65 6.71 1.97
N SER A 36 -0.56 7.32 2.43
CA SER A 36 -0.61 8.66 3.01
C SER A 36 -1.14 9.68 2.01
N PHE A 37 -0.69 9.60 0.76
CA PHE A 37 -1.18 10.44 -0.32
C PHE A 37 -2.68 10.25 -0.51
N CYS A 38 -3.13 8.99 -0.56
CA CYS A 38 -4.56 8.69 -0.75
C CYS A 38 -5.41 9.24 0.39
N ILE A 39 -4.96 9.09 1.62
CA ILE A 39 -5.68 9.62 2.80
C ILE A 39 -5.79 11.12 2.69
N GLU A 40 -4.71 11.81 2.38
CA GLU A 40 -4.69 13.27 2.27
C GLU A 40 -5.59 13.75 1.15
N GLN A 41 -5.54 13.12 -0.02
CA GLN A 41 -6.39 13.51 -1.14
C GLN A 41 -7.86 13.25 -0.87
N TYR A 42 -8.16 12.12 -0.26
CA TYR A 42 -9.54 11.77 0.09
C TYR A 42 -10.09 12.76 1.13
N LYS A 43 -9.30 13.05 2.15
CA LYS A 43 -9.63 14.03 3.18
C LYS A 43 -9.99 15.38 2.54
N ASN A 44 -9.12 15.86 1.66
CA ASN A 44 -9.32 17.16 1.01
C ASN A 44 -10.56 17.17 0.12
N GLU A 45 -10.77 16.11 -0.65
CA GLU A 45 -11.91 16.01 -1.55
C GLU A 45 -13.22 15.97 -0.79
N LYS A 46 -13.26 15.28 0.35
CA LYS A 46 -14.49 15.15 1.13
C LYS A 46 -14.68 16.27 2.15
N GLY A 47 -13.67 17.12 2.34
CA GLY A 47 -13.76 18.20 3.32
C GLY A 47 -13.86 17.72 4.75
N ILE A 48 -13.19 16.61 5.06
CA ILE A 48 -13.21 16.02 6.40
C ILE A 48 -11.82 16.11 7.03
N SER A 49 -11.73 15.80 8.32
CA SER A 49 -10.44 15.80 9.01
C SER A 49 -9.62 14.56 8.64
N GLY A 50 -8.31 14.62 8.90
CA GLY A 50 -7.44 13.46 8.73
C GLY A 50 -7.88 12.28 9.55
N SER A 51 -8.30 12.52 10.79
CA SER A 51 -8.79 11.47 11.69
C SER A 51 -10.06 10.83 11.16
N GLU A 52 -10.97 11.63 10.63
CA GLU A 52 -12.21 11.12 10.04
C GLU A 52 -11.93 10.29 8.80
N ALA A 53 -11.02 10.76 7.93
CA ALA A 53 -10.63 10.01 6.74
C ALA A 53 -10.00 8.68 7.12
N MET A 54 -9.08 8.70 8.08
CA MET A 54 -8.42 7.48 8.57
C MET A 54 -9.42 6.46 9.10
N ALA A 55 -10.36 6.94 9.93
CA ALA A 55 -11.39 6.08 10.51
C ALA A 55 -12.27 5.47 9.43
N LEU A 56 -12.71 6.29 8.47
CA LEU A 56 -13.58 5.82 7.39
C LEU A 56 -12.88 4.79 6.51
N LEU A 57 -11.66 5.09 6.09
CA LEU A 57 -10.92 4.20 5.21
C LEU A 57 -10.55 2.90 5.92
N SER A 58 -10.25 2.96 7.22
CA SER A 58 -9.97 1.76 8.01
C SER A 58 -11.21 0.89 8.17
N GLU A 59 -12.36 1.53 8.44
CA GLU A 59 -13.62 0.81 8.67
C GLU A 59 -14.00 -0.08 7.49
N TYR A 60 -13.81 0.40 6.27
CA TYR A 60 -14.23 -0.33 5.08
C TYR A 60 -13.11 -1.12 4.43
N GLY A 61 -11.96 -1.23 5.07
CA GLY A 61 -10.85 -2.04 4.55
C GLY A 61 -10.14 -1.40 3.36
N VAL A 62 -10.26 -0.09 3.20
CA VAL A 62 -9.67 0.62 2.06
C VAL A 62 -8.15 0.62 2.17
N LEU A 63 -7.59 0.76 3.38
CA LEU A 63 -6.15 0.82 3.56
C LEU A 63 -5.49 -0.47 3.10
N GLU A 64 -6.08 -1.61 3.41
CA GLU A 64 -5.61 -2.92 2.98
C GLU A 64 -5.71 -3.04 1.46
N TYR A 65 -6.83 -2.59 0.89
CA TYR A 65 -7.04 -2.59 -0.55
C TYR A 65 -5.96 -1.78 -1.27
N LEU A 66 -5.67 -0.58 -0.79
CA LEU A 66 -4.67 0.30 -1.37
C LEU A 66 -3.27 -0.33 -1.29
N SER A 67 -2.96 -0.98 -0.18
CA SER A 67 -1.68 -1.64 0.02
C SER A 67 -1.52 -2.83 -0.92
N GLU A 68 -2.55 -3.66 -1.04
CA GLU A 68 -2.51 -4.87 -1.86
C GLU A 68 -2.37 -4.55 -3.35
N HIS A 69 -2.95 -3.46 -3.80
CA HIS A 69 -3.01 -3.12 -5.22
C HIS A 69 -2.21 -1.88 -5.57
N TRP A 70 -1.26 -1.50 -4.72
CA TRP A 70 -0.51 -0.25 -4.91
C TRP A 70 0.24 -0.20 -6.24
N GLU A 71 0.74 -1.33 -6.73
CA GLU A 71 1.49 -1.36 -7.99
C GLU A 71 0.67 -0.83 -9.16
N ILE A 72 -0.60 -1.16 -9.19
CA ILE A 72 -1.51 -0.69 -10.22
C ILE A 72 -2.04 0.69 -9.86
N LEU A 73 -2.48 0.86 -8.62
CA LEU A 73 -3.18 2.07 -8.19
C LEU A 73 -2.31 3.31 -8.20
N HIS A 74 -1.03 3.18 -7.86
CA HIS A 74 -0.15 4.36 -7.78
C HIS A 74 0.12 4.98 -9.15
N THR A 75 -0.22 4.32 -10.24
CA THR A 75 -0.07 4.85 -11.59
C THR A 75 -1.31 5.62 -12.05
N GLN A 76 -2.38 5.60 -11.25
CA GLN A 76 -3.63 6.24 -11.62
C GLN A 76 -3.66 7.70 -11.18
N SER A 77 -4.56 8.48 -11.78
CA SER A 77 -4.71 9.86 -11.40
C SER A 77 -5.38 9.99 -10.04
N ARG A 78 -5.18 11.15 -9.41
CA ARG A 78 -5.84 11.48 -8.14
C ARG A 78 -7.35 11.27 -8.21
N GLN A 79 -7.96 11.79 -9.26
CA GLN A 79 -9.41 11.71 -9.42
C GLN A 79 -9.87 10.27 -9.58
N TRP A 80 -9.13 9.48 -10.35
CA TRP A 80 -9.46 8.08 -10.55
C TRP A 80 -9.41 7.33 -9.21
N ILE A 81 -8.38 7.59 -8.41
CA ILE A 81 -8.21 6.93 -7.10
C ILE A 81 -9.37 7.27 -6.17
N ILE A 82 -9.77 8.54 -6.12
CA ILE A 82 -10.88 8.97 -5.26
C ILE A 82 -12.18 8.27 -5.68
N GLU A 83 -12.45 8.20 -6.96
CA GLU A 83 -13.64 7.53 -7.48
C GLU A 83 -13.60 6.03 -7.17
N ASP A 84 -12.42 5.42 -7.28
CA ASP A 84 -12.23 4.00 -6.98
C ASP A 84 -12.47 3.72 -5.49
N ILE A 85 -11.97 4.58 -4.62
CA ILE A 85 -12.21 4.47 -3.18
C ILE A 85 -13.71 4.58 -2.88
N ASP A 86 -14.37 5.54 -3.48
CA ASP A 86 -15.82 5.72 -3.28
C ASP A 86 -16.60 4.48 -3.74
N GLU A 87 -16.22 3.90 -4.87
CA GLU A 87 -16.83 2.68 -5.37
C GLU A 87 -16.60 1.50 -4.43
N PHE A 88 -15.38 1.38 -3.93
CA PHE A 88 -15.02 0.31 -3.00
C PHE A 88 -15.87 0.42 -1.72
N ILE A 89 -15.97 1.62 -1.16
CA ILE A 89 -16.76 1.83 0.05
C ILE A 89 -18.23 1.52 -0.20
N ARG A 90 -18.77 2.00 -1.32
CA ARG A 90 -20.17 1.76 -1.69
C ARG A 90 -20.46 0.27 -1.78
N THR A 91 -19.57 -0.48 -2.40
CA THR A 91 -19.69 -1.92 -2.52
C THR A 91 -19.68 -2.60 -1.15
N ARG A 92 -18.81 -2.14 -0.25
CA ARG A 92 -18.71 -2.70 1.10
C ARG A 92 -19.94 -2.38 1.94
N LYS A 93 -20.60 -1.26 1.67
CA LYS A 93 -21.85 -0.92 2.35
C LYS A 93 -23.03 -1.72 1.82
N GLY A 94 -22.88 -2.42 0.71
CA GLY A 94 -23.95 -3.16 0.08
C GLY A 94 -24.88 -2.30 -0.76
N GLU A 95 -24.38 -1.17 -1.20
CA GLU A 95 -25.15 -0.23 -2.05
C GLU A 95 -24.91 -0.47 -3.53
#